data_20a9b841e7534e3ce96cc151304649e9
#
_entry.id   20a9b841e7534e3ce96cc151304649e9
#
_cell.length_a   1.000
_cell.length_b   1.000
_cell.length_c   1.000
_cell.angle_alpha   90.00
_cell.angle_beta   90.00
_cell.angle_gamma   90.00
#
_symmetry.space_group_name_H-M   'P 1'
#
loop_
_entity.id
_entity.type
_entity.pdbx_description
1 polymer ?
#
loop_
_entity_poly.entity_id
_entity_poly.type
_entity_poly.pdbx_seq_one_letter_code
_entity_poly.pdbx_strand_id
1 'polypeptide(L)'
;MRNLYVTLSFVMVSGILSAQNSYTKTADKLFDRYEYVDAAKEYLKLAEGSKADNYVYKQLAESYYNVFNTKEAVKWYAKVVEQKQDAETYYKYAQMLKAEGNFKEADKQMQQFAQLAPNDQRAKTFVSNPNYLPELKGQTKLYDIAKSDVSSDKTDFGAVLTNDNNVYFASARNTSKRNSNFNDEPYLDIYRATYNANGTISDAVAVDNLNTRWHDGPASITNDGNTMYYGSESFNEKEFTKDKAKNSKFGKIYLYKATKEGDKWANSKPLPFNNKEYDVRNPSISKDGKTLYFSSNMP
;
A
#
# COMPACT_ATOMS: atom_id res chain seq x y z
N MET A 1 -17.83 -0.08 -53.24
CA MET A 1 -17.81 -1.36 -52.48
C MET A 1 -16.55 -1.56 -51.62
N ARG A 2 -15.44 -0.82 -51.87
CA ARG A 2 -14.16 -0.98 -51.07
C ARG A 2 -14.22 -0.35 -49.65
N ASN A 3 -15.11 0.62 -49.42
CA ASN A 3 -15.22 1.34 -48.15
C ASN A 3 -16.12 0.63 -47.10
N LEU A 4 -16.88 -0.38 -47.54
CA LEU A 4 -17.78 -1.12 -46.66
C LEU A 4 -17.04 -2.19 -45.83
N TYR A 5 -15.93 -2.72 -46.35
CA TYR A 5 -15.14 -3.75 -45.66
C TYR A 5 -14.22 -3.18 -44.55
N VAL A 6 -13.80 -1.92 -44.69
CA VAL A 6 -12.95 -1.25 -43.66
C VAL A 6 -13.78 -0.89 -42.42
N THR A 7 -15.05 -0.54 -42.59
CA THR A 7 -15.95 -0.20 -41.48
C THR A 7 -16.39 -1.45 -40.69
N LEU A 8 -16.54 -2.60 -41.36
CA LEU A 8 -16.91 -3.85 -40.69
C LEU A 8 -15.74 -4.44 -39.87
N SER A 9 -14.50 -4.24 -40.32
CA SER A 9 -13.31 -4.69 -39.59
C SER A 9 -13.05 -3.89 -38.31
N PHE A 10 -13.45 -2.61 -38.27
CA PHE A 10 -13.30 -1.76 -37.07
C PHE A 10 -14.37 -2.04 -35.98
N VAL A 11 -15.56 -2.49 -36.38
CA VAL A 11 -16.65 -2.84 -35.47
C VAL A 11 -16.41 -4.19 -34.82
N MET A 12 -15.66 -5.13 -35.41
CA MET A 12 -15.32 -6.41 -34.79
C MET A 12 -14.20 -6.30 -33.73
N VAL A 13 -13.32 -5.31 -33.80
CA VAL A 13 -12.25 -5.13 -32.83
C VAL A 13 -12.75 -4.46 -31.54
N SER A 14 -13.81 -3.64 -31.61
CA SER A 14 -14.42 -3.00 -30.43
C SER A 14 -15.37 -3.92 -29.65
N GLY A 15 -15.76 -5.07 -30.20
CA GLY A 15 -16.66 -6.04 -29.55
C GLY A 15 -15.97 -7.04 -28.60
N ILE A 16 -14.63 -7.10 -28.59
CA ILE A 16 -13.87 -8.08 -27.77
C ILE A 16 -13.50 -7.53 -26.40
N LEU A 17 -13.69 -6.23 -26.14
CA LEU A 17 -13.28 -5.56 -24.90
C LEU A 17 -14.38 -5.48 -23.81
N SER A 18 -15.52 -6.16 -23.96
CA SER A 18 -16.62 -6.05 -22.99
C SER A 18 -17.26 -7.39 -22.59
N ALA A 19 -16.57 -8.50 -22.73
CA ALA A 19 -17.02 -9.73 -22.09
C ALA A 19 -16.39 -9.82 -20.68
N GLN A 20 -16.83 -8.95 -19.77
CA GLN A 20 -16.76 -9.30 -18.33
C GLN A 20 -17.51 -10.63 -18.20
N ASN A 21 -16.76 -11.68 -17.92
CA ASN A 21 -17.34 -12.99 -17.75
C ASN A 21 -18.30 -12.94 -16.57
N SER A 22 -19.55 -13.35 -16.77
CA SER A 22 -20.60 -13.27 -15.76
C SER A 22 -20.19 -13.94 -14.44
N TYR A 23 -19.26 -14.90 -14.49
CA TYR A 23 -18.78 -15.64 -13.33
C TYR A 23 -17.69 -14.89 -12.51
N THR A 24 -16.99 -13.90 -13.07
CA THR A 24 -16.00 -13.08 -12.34
C THR A 24 -16.61 -11.84 -11.69
N LYS A 25 -17.85 -11.49 -12.04
CA LYS A 25 -18.50 -10.23 -11.67
C LYS A 25 -18.40 -9.89 -10.16
N THR A 26 -18.52 -10.88 -9.28
CA THR A 26 -18.43 -10.64 -7.84
C THR A 26 -17.01 -10.31 -7.43
N ALA A 27 -16.03 -11.10 -7.91
CA ALA A 27 -14.62 -10.90 -7.64
C ALA A 27 -14.11 -9.57 -8.22
N ASP A 28 -14.49 -9.26 -9.47
CA ASP A 28 -14.15 -7.99 -10.14
C ASP A 28 -14.66 -6.78 -9.35
N LYS A 29 -15.91 -6.85 -8.88
CA LYS A 29 -16.49 -5.77 -8.07
C LYS A 29 -15.75 -5.54 -6.76
N LEU A 30 -15.31 -6.60 -6.09
CA LEU A 30 -14.50 -6.50 -4.88
C LEU A 30 -13.12 -5.91 -5.20
N PHE A 31 -12.48 -6.36 -6.27
CA PHE A 31 -11.19 -5.85 -6.74
C PHE A 31 -11.28 -4.35 -7.09
N ASP A 32 -12.28 -3.94 -7.84
CA ASP A 32 -12.53 -2.54 -8.20
C ASP A 32 -12.76 -1.63 -7.00
N ARG A 33 -13.22 -2.20 -5.89
CA ARG A 33 -13.45 -1.49 -4.62
C ARG A 33 -12.24 -1.54 -3.70
N TYR A 34 -11.10 -2.12 -4.17
CA TYR A 34 -9.87 -2.32 -3.39
C TYR A 34 -10.05 -3.26 -2.18
N GLU A 35 -11.04 -4.14 -2.20
CA GLU A 35 -11.30 -5.17 -1.20
C GLU A 35 -10.52 -6.45 -1.58
N TYR A 36 -9.18 -6.33 -1.59
CA TYR A 36 -8.30 -7.32 -2.24
C TYR A 36 -8.29 -8.68 -1.55
N VAL A 37 -8.43 -8.76 -0.23
CA VAL A 37 -8.48 -10.04 0.48
C VAL A 37 -9.73 -10.82 0.08
N ASP A 38 -10.88 -10.16 0.02
CA ASP A 38 -12.13 -10.80 -0.37
C ASP A 38 -12.17 -11.08 -1.88
N ALA A 39 -11.61 -10.19 -2.71
CA ALA A 39 -11.43 -10.44 -4.14
C ALA A 39 -10.57 -11.70 -4.37
N ALA A 40 -9.46 -11.84 -3.65
CA ALA A 40 -8.60 -13.03 -3.74
C ALA A 40 -9.36 -14.31 -3.38
N LYS A 41 -10.18 -14.31 -2.33
CA LYS A 41 -11.01 -15.46 -1.95
C LYS A 41 -11.97 -15.88 -3.07
N GLU A 42 -12.61 -14.90 -3.73
CA GLU A 42 -13.54 -15.19 -4.81
C GLU A 42 -12.82 -15.64 -6.09
N TYR A 43 -11.71 -14.99 -6.48
CA TYR A 43 -10.89 -15.44 -7.62
C TYR A 43 -10.26 -16.82 -7.37
N LEU A 44 -9.86 -17.15 -6.13
CA LEU A 44 -9.30 -18.46 -5.79
C LEU A 44 -10.30 -19.59 -6.08
N LYS A 45 -11.56 -19.41 -5.70
CA LYS A 45 -12.63 -20.38 -6.01
C LYS A 45 -12.75 -20.62 -7.53
N LEU A 46 -12.59 -19.57 -8.33
CA LEU A 46 -12.64 -19.66 -9.79
C LEU A 46 -11.37 -20.34 -10.35
N ALA A 47 -10.20 -19.98 -9.81
CA ALA A 47 -8.91 -20.49 -10.23
C ALA A 47 -8.72 -21.99 -9.95
N GLU A 48 -9.36 -22.50 -8.89
CA GLU A 48 -9.34 -23.92 -8.51
C GLU A 48 -10.49 -24.71 -9.14
N GLY A 49 -11.45 -24.03 -9.77
CA GLY A 49 -12.62 -24.62 -10.41
C GLY A 49 -12.50 -24.74 -11.93
N SER A 50 -13.63 -25.07 -12.57
CA SER A 50 -13.72 -25.22 -14.03
C SER A 50 -13.70 -23.90 -14.82
N LYS A 51 -13.60 -22.77 -14.14
CA LYS A 51 -13.59 -21.40 -14.72
C LYS A 51 -12.20 -20.74 -14.67
N ALA A 52 -11.17 -21.55 -14.42
CA ALA A 52 -9.80 -21.12 -14.41
C ALA A 52 -9.36 -20.67 -15.81
N ASP A 53 -8.93 -19.41 -15.92
CA ASP A 53 -8.33 -18.83 -17.12
C ASP A 53 -7.23 -17.82 -16.75
N ASN A 54 -6.52 -17.32 -17.74
CA ASN A 54 -5.42 -16.39 -17.50
C ASN A 54 -5.87 -15.08 -16.87
N TYR A 55 -7.09 -14.61 -17.15
CA TYR A 55 -7.68 -13.43 -16.53
C TYR A 55 -7.87 -13.67 -15.01
N VAL A 56 -8.48 -14.78 -14.63
CA VAL A 56 -8.69 -15.16 -13.23
C VAL A 56 -7.36 -15.27 -12.49
N TYR A 57 -6.36 -15.94 -13.08
CA TYR A 57 -5.02 -16.04 -12.49
C TYR A 57 -4.37 -14.68 -12.28
N LYS A 58 -4.48 -13.78 -13.27
CA LYS A 58 -3.91 -12.44 -13.19
C LYS A 58 -4.56 -11.61 -12.07
N GLN A 59 -5.89 -11.57 -12.02
CA GLN A 59 -6.60 -10.82 -11.00
C GLN A 59 -6.35 -11.37 -9.59
N LEU A 60 -6.19 -12.69 -9.45
CA LEU A 60 -5.82 -13.33 -8.20
C LEU A 60 -4.39 -12.96 -7.77
N ALA A 61 -3.43 -13.01 -8.71
CA ALA A 61 -2.06 -12.59 -8.46
C ALA A 61 -1.98 -11.10 -8.08
N GLU A 62 -2.71 -10.23 -8.79
CA GLU A 62 -2.83 -8.80 -8.50
C GLU A 62 -3.46 -8.53 -7.13
N SER A 63 -4.47 -9.32 -6.73
CA SER A 63 -5.06 -9.20 -5.40
C SER A 63 -4.04 -9.48 -4.30
N TYR A 64 -3.27 -10.57 -4.43
CA TYR A 64 -2.19 -10.89 -3.49
C TYR A 64 -1.02 -9.91 -3.55
N TYR A 65 -0.69 -9.39 -4.74
CA TYR A 65 0.31 -8.33 -4.91
C TYR A 65 -0.06 -7.08 -4.10
N ASN A 66 -1.31 -6.63 -4.21
CA ASN A 66 -1.77 -5.41 -3.56
C ASN A 66 -1.76 -5.48 -2.02
N VAL A 67 -1.91 -6.67 -1.44
CA VAL A 67 -1.80 -6.89 0.01
C VAL A 67 -0.42 -7.42 0.44
N PHE A 68 0.55 -7.43 -0.48
CA PHE A 68 1.91 -7.89 -0.26
C PHE A 68 2.01 -9.34 0.27
N ASN A 69 1.06 -10.20 -0.13
CA ASN A 69 1.17 -11.64 0.10
C ASN A 69 2.08 -12.25 -0.98
N THR A 70 3.38 -12.11 -0.79
CA THR A 70 4.42 -12.37 -1.79
C THR A 70 4.41 -13.81 -2.27
N LYS A 71 4.22 -14.78 -1.37
CA LYS A 71 4.19 -16.22 -1.69
C LYS A 71 3.05 -16.58 -2.62
N GLU A 72 1.83 -16.17 -2.29
CA GLU A 72 0.68 -16.43 -3.15
C GLU A 72 0.76 -15.64 -4.45
N ALA A 73 1.22 -14.37 -4.40
CA ALA A 73 1.42 -13.59 -5.62
C ALA A 73 2.40 -14.28 -6.58
N VAL A 74 3.57 -14.75 -6.11
CA VAL A 74 4.54 -15.50 -6.92
C VAL A 74 3.92 -16.75 -7.54
N LYS A 75 3.19 -17.53 -6.75
CA LYS A 75 2.53 -18.76 -7.21
C LYS A 75 1.58 -18.51 -8.39
N TRP A 76 0.76 -17.45 -8.28
CA TRP A 76 -0.24 -17.17 -9.30
C TRP A 76 0.35 -16.40 -10.51
N TYR A 77 1.29 -15.48 -10.30
CA TYR A 77 2.01 -14.86 -11.41
C TYR A 77 2.77 -15.88 -12.26
N ALA A 78 3.32 -16.96 -11.66
CA ALA A 78 3.97 -18.01 -12.42
C ALA A 78 3.03 -18.63 -13.46
N LYS A 79 1.74 -18.84 -13.12
CA LYS A 79 0.72 -19.29 -14.08
C LYS A 79 0.33 -18.23 -15.11
N VAL A 80 0.29 -16.97 -14.69
CA VAL A 80 -0.04 -15.84 -15.59
C VAL A 80 0.94 -15.75 -16.74
N VAL A 81 2.24 -15.86 -16.46
CA VAL A 81 3.31 -15.69 -17.45
C VAL A 81 3.55 -16.92 -18.36
N GLU A 82 2.82 -18.03 -18.17
CA GLU A 82 2.75 -19.11 -19.15
C GLU A 82 2.17 -18.63 -20.49
N GLN A 83 1.44 -17.51 -20.47
CA GLN A 83 1.00 -16.78 -21.65
C GLN A 83 1.66 -15.41 -21.68
N LYS A 84 1.83 -14.84 -22.89
CA LYS A 84 2.40 -13.50 -23.05
C LYS A 84 1.56 -12.46 -22.32
N GLN A 85 2.22 -11.57 -21.57
CA GLN A 85 1.62 -10.53 -20.77
C GLN A 85 2.07 -9.13 -21.20
N ASP A 86 1.45 -8.10 -20.59
CA ASP A 86 1.95 -6.72 -20.64
C ASP A 86 3.19 -6.53 -19.78
N ALA A 87 3.90 -5.43 -20.01
CA ALA A 87 5.15 -5.12 -19.31
C ALA A 87 4.98 -5.03 -17.78
N GLU A 88 3.91 -4.40 -17.30
CA GLU A 88 3.69 -4.17 -15.88
C GLU A 88 3.48 -5.49 -15.11
N THR A 89 2.85 -6.48 -15.73
CA THR A 89 2.69 -7.82 -15.15
C THR A 89 4.05 -8.48 -14.88
N TYR A 90 4.99 -8.43 -15.84
CA TYR A 90 6.34 -8.96 -15.63
C TYR A 90 7.10 -8.19 -14.54
N TYR A 91 6.96 -6.86 -14.50
CA TYR A 91 7.57 -6.05 -13.46
C TYR A 91 7.07 -6.43 -12.06
N LYS A 92 5.76 -6.50 -11.85
CA LYS A 92 5.15 -6.86 -10.57
C LYS A 92 5.55 -8.26 -10.13
N TYR A 93 5.56 -9.22 -11.04
CA TYR A 93 6.04 -10.58 -10.75
C TYR A 93 7.50 -10.57 -10.30
N ALA A 94 8.37 -9.82 -10.99
CA ALA A 94 9.77 -9.69 -10.61
C ALA A 94 9.92 -9.10 -9.20
N GLN A 95 9.09 -8.10 -8.81
CA GLN A 95 9.14 -7.54 -7.45
C GLN A 95 8.78 -8.58 -6.38
N MET A 96 7.75 -9.40 -6.63
CA MET A 96 7.36 -10.46 -5.70
C MET A 96 8.42 -11.55 -5.59
N LEU A 97 9.05 -11.92 -6.70
CA LEU A 97 10.18 -12.86 -6.72
C LEU A 97 11.39 -12.32 -5.93
N LYS A 98 11.71 -11.03 -6.06
CA LYS A 98 12.77 -10.37 -5.26
C LYS A 98 12.46 -10.41 -3.77
N ALA A 99 11.20 -10.15 -3.39
CA ALA A 99 10.77 -10.22 -2.00
C ALA A 99 10.91 -11.63 -1.41
N GLU A 100 10.72 -12.68 -2.23
CA GLU A 100 10.96 -14.08 -1.84
C GLU A 100 12.43 -14.52 -2.01
N GLY A 101 13.35 -13.62 -2.38
CA GLY A 101 14.78 -13.92 -2.57
C GLY A 101 15.10 -14.69 -3.85
N ASN A 102 14.13 -14.90 -4.74
CA ASN A 102 14.33 -15.59 -6.01
C ASN A 102 14.84 -14.63 -7.10
N PHE A 103 16.02 -14.08 -6.90
CA PHE A 103 16.61 -13.05 -7.75
C PHE A 103 16.86 -13.52 -9.18
N LYS A 104 17.25 -14.79 -9.39
CA LYS A 104 17.51 -15.34 -10.72
C LYS A 104 16.26 -15.32 -11.61
N GLU A 105 15.12 -15.72 -11.06
CA GLU A 105 13.86 -15.69 -11.80
C GLU A 105 13.34 -14.25 -11.94
N ALA A 106 13.51 -13.43 -10.91
CA ALA A 106 13.18 -12.00 -10.96
C ALA A 106 13.89 -11.29 -12.12
N ASP A 107 15.18 -11.57 -12.33
CA ASP A 107 15.96 -10.97 -13.41
C ASP A 107 15.44 -11.36 -14.81
N LYS A 108 14.99 -12.61 -14.99
CA LYS A 108 14.34 -13.01 -16.24
C LYS A 108 13.04 -12.22 -16.50
N GLN A 109 12.23 -12.02 -15.47
CA GLN A 109 11.00 -11.26 -15.59
C GLN A 109 11.30 -9.77 -15.83
N MET A 110 12.33 -9.22 -15.20
CA MET A 110 12.83 -7.86 -15.47
C MET A 110 13.36 -7.69 -16.91
N GLN A 111 13.97 -8.73 -17.50
CA GLN A 111 14.36 -8.73 -18.91
C GLN A 111 13.14 -8.65 -19.82
N GLN A 112 12.07 -9.42 -19.55
CA GLN A 112 10.81 -9.33 -20.30
C GLN A 112 10.19 -7.94 -20.18
N PHE A 113 10.15 -7.38 -18.97
CA PHE A 113 9.70 -6.02 -18.73
C PHE A 113 10.50 -5.01 -19.57
N ALA A 114 11.83 -5.09 -19.54
CA ALA A 114 12.70 -4.15 -20.25
C ALA A 114 12.57 -4.25 -21.78
N GLN A 115 12.34 -5.45 -22.31
CA GLN A 115 12.07 -5.63 -23.75
C GLN A 115 10.75 -4.99 -24.18
N LEU A 116 9.71 -5.06 -23.36
CA LEU A 116 8.38 -4.54 -23.66
C LEU A 116 8.25 -3.03 -23.38
N ALA A 117 9.02 -2.51 -22.42
CA ALA A 117 8.99 -1.11 -22.00
C ALA A 117 10.40 -0.48 -21.95
N PRO A 118 11.17 -0.43 -23.06
CA PRO A 118 12.57 -0.02 -23.05
C PRO A 118 12.78 1.45 -22.67
N ASN A 119 11.74 2.28 -22.78
CA ASN A 119 11.79 3.69 -22.40
C ASN A 119 11.43 3.97 -20.93
N ASP A 120 10.91 2.98 -20.21
CA ASP A 120 10.60 3.09 -18.80
C ASP A 120 11.88 3.26 -17.99
N GLN A 121 11.87 4.18 -17.02
CA GLN A 121 13.05 4.46 -16.19
C GLN A 121 13.49 3.23 -15.36
N ARG A 122 12.53 2.41 -14.92
CA ARG A 122 12.80 1.15 -14.19
C ARG A 122 13.55 0.14 -15.08
N ALA A 123 13.15 0.04 -16.35
CA ALA A 123 13.81 -0.81 -17.35
C ALA A 123 15.23 -0.31 -17.64
N LYS A 124 15.40 0.99 -17.87
CA LYS A 124 16.73 1.61 -18.09
C LYS A 124 17.66 1.37 -16.93
N THR A 125 17.18 1.54 -15.70
CA THR A 125 17.97 1.29 -14.48
C THR A 125 18.39 -0.17 -14.38
N PHE A 126 17.49 -1.12 -14.65
CA PHE A 126 17.81 -2.53 -14.64
C PHE A 126 18.85 -2.90 -15.72
N VAL A 127 18.68 -2.40 -16.95
CA VAL A 127 19.61 -2.68 -18.06
C VAL A 127 20.99 -2.08 -17.82
N SER A 128 21.07 -0.91 -17.17
CA SER A 128 22.35 -0.25 -16.87
C SER A 128 23.15 -0.95 -15.75
N ASN A 129 22.49 -1.68 -14.85
CA ASN A 129 23.13 -2.46 -13.78
C ASN A 129 22.41 -3.79 -13.55
N PRO A 130 22.48 -4.75 -14.50
CA PRO A 130 21.76 -6.02 -14.37
C PRO A 130 22.35 -6.94 -13.28
N ASN A 131 23.60 -6.74 -12.88
CA ASN A 131 24.29 -7.53 -11.88
C ASN A 131 24.44 -6.77 -10.54
N TYR A 132 23.40 -6.07 -10.12
CA TYR A 132 23.39 -5.23 -8.90
C TYR A 132 23.49 -6.05 -7.59
N LEU A 133 23.10 -7.33 -7.59
CA LEU A 133 22.96 -8.13 -6.37
C LEU A 133 24.29 -8.39 -5.64
N PRO A 134 25.41 -8.72 -6.30
CA PRO A 134 26.71 -8.83 -5.62
C PRO A 134 27.15 -7.52 -4.98
N GLU A 135 26.95 -6.39 -5.66
CA GLU A 135 27.27 -5.06 -5.13
C GLU A 135 26.41 -4.76 -3.88
N LEU A 136 25.10 -5.02 -3.95
CA LEU A 136 24.19 -4.83 -2.82
C LEU A 136 24.57 -5.71 -1.62
N LYS A 137 24.92 -6.98 -1.86
CA LYS A 137 25.34 -7.92 -0.80
C LYS A 137 26.74 -7.63 -0.26
N GLY A 138 27.61 -7.00 -1.05
CA GLY A 138 28.97 -6.61 -0.67
C GLY A 138 29.04 -5.32 0.16
N GLN A 139 27.93 -4.60 0.32
CA GLN A 139 27.90 -3.40 1.15
C GLN A 139 28.17 -3.73 2.63
N THR A 140 28.94 -2.87 3.28
CA THR A 140 29.22 -2.99 4.72
C THR A 140 27.91 -2.91 5.50
N LYS A 141 27.69 -3.87 6.37
CA LYS A 141 26.53 -3.87 7.29
C LYS A 141 26.68 -2.69 8.26
N LEU A 142 25.77 -1.72 8.16
CA LEU A 142 25.78 -0.52 9.00
C LEU A 142 25.00 -0.70 10.31
N TYR A 143 24.01 -1.61 10.33
CA TYR A 143 23.11 -1.80 11.45
C TYR A 143 22.83 -3.28 11.69
N ASP A 144 22.66 -3.66 12.95
CA ASP A 144 22.05 -4.93 13.33
C ASP A 144 20.55 -4.76 13.39
N ILE A 145 19.82 -5.64 12.71
CA ILE A 145 18.36 -5.61 12.65
C ILE A 145 17.83 -6.72 13.54
N ALA A 146 16.96 -6.35 14.49
CA ALA A 146 16.24 -7.27 15.34
C ALA A 146 14.75 -6.90 15.37
N LYS A 147 13.90 -7.90 15.66
CA LYS A 147 12.50 -7.65 15.94
C LYS A 147 12.40 -6.90 17.27
N SER A 148 11.64 -5.80 17.29
CA SER A 148 11.39 -5.04 18.50
C SER A 148 10.41 -5.78 19.44
N ASP A 149 10.57 -5.64 20.74
CA ASP A 149 9.70 -6.24 21.76
C ASP A 149 8.24 -5.74 21.64
N VAL A 150 8.04 -4.53 21.10
CA VAL A 150 6.70 -3.98 20.87
C VAL A 150 6.11 -4.30 19.51
N SER A 151 6.80 -5.06 18.67
CA SER A 151 6.24 -5.49 17.37
C SER A 151 5.07 -6.45 17.60
N SER A 152 3.96 -6.21 16.92
CA SER A 152 2.78 -7.10 16.94
C SER A 152 2.84 -8.14 15.81
N ASP A 153 1.78 -8.95 15.70
CA ASP A 153 1.52 -9.83 14.55
C ASP A 153 0.79 -9.12 13.39
N LYS A 154 0.53 -7.82 13.55
CA LYS A 154 -0.14 -6.93 12.61
C LYS A 154 0.83 -5.89 12.06
N THR A 155 0.35 -5.04 11.17
CA THR A 155 1.13 -3.93 10.62
C THR A 155 1.53 -2.94 11.71
N ASP A 156 2.84 -2.71 11.85
CA ASP A 156 3.47 -1.69 12.71
C ASP A 156 4.46 -0.88 11.86
N PHE A 157 4.38 0.46 11.88
CA PHE A 157 5.30 1.30 11.10
C PHE A 157 5.34 2.76 11.57
N GLY A 158 6.25 3.55 10.98
CA GLY A 158 6.32 5.00 11.18
C GLY A 158 6.77 5.39 12.59
N ALA A 159 7.72 4.65 13.18
CA ALA A 159 8.21 4.93 14.52
C ALA A 159 8.97 6.27 14.58
N VAL A 160 8.64 7.09 15.58
CA VAL A 160 9.30 8.37 15.90
C VAL A 160 9.72 8.37 17.37
N LEU A 161 11.02 8.47 17.62
CA LEU A 161 11.59 8.64 18.96
C LEU A 161 11.63 10.13 19.31
N THR A 162 11.12 10.49 20.49
CA THR A 162 11.13 11.84 21.04
C THR A 162 12.20 11.99 22.11
N ASN A 163 12.56 13.24 22.44
CA ASN A 163 13.61 13.53 23.43
C ASN A 163 13.26 13.09 24.87
N ASP A 164 11.99 12.86 25.16
CA ASP A 164 11.48 12.34 26.44
C ASP A 164 11.38 10.80 26.46
N ASN A 165 12.12 10.12 25.56
CA ASN A 165 12.19 8.66 25.41
C ASN A 165 10.83 7.99 25.11
N ASN A 166 9.86 8.72 24.53
CA ASN A 166 8.67 8.10 23.97
C ASN A 166 8.91 7.71 22.51
N VAL A 167 8.37 6.56 22.13
CA VAL A 167 8.31 6.10 20.73
C VAL A 167 6.86 6.11 20.28
N TYR A 168 6.53 6.92 19.30
CA TYR A 168 5.20 6.92 18.69
C TYR A 168 5.24 6.16 17.37
N PHE A 169 4.22 5.37 17.10
CA PHE A 169 4.12 4.57 15.86
C PHE A 169 2.68 4.25 15.52
N ALA A 170 2.40 3.93 14.26
CA ALA A 170 1.11 3.46 13.80
C ALA A 170 1.06 1.92 13.89
N SER A 171 -0.07 1.37 14.34
CA SER A 171 -0.25 -0.06 14.50
C SER A 171 -1.69 -0.51 14.25
N ALA A 172 -1.85 -1.65 13.62
CA ALA A 172 -3.13 -2.33 13.41
C ALA A 172 -3.45 -3.35 14.52
N ARG A 173 -2.80 -3.29 15.68
CA ARG A 173 -2.97 -4.26 16.79
C ARG A 173 -4.30 -4.21 17.53
N ASN A 174 -5.10 -3.16 17.34
CA ASN A 174 -6.38 -2.96 18.05
C ASN A 174 -7.49 -3.82 17.45
N THR A 175 -7.60 -5.06 17.87
CA THR A 175 -8.60 -6.03 17.38
C THR A 175 -10.04 -5.70 17.76
N SER A 176 -10.28 -4.68 18.61
CA SER A 176 -11.63 -4.18 18.88
C SER A 176 -12.18 -3.29 17.78
N LYS A 177 -11.34 -2.81 16.88
CA LYS A 177 -11.73 -2.06 15.69
C LYS A 177 -12.24 -2.98 14.58
N ARG A 178 -13.03 -2.38 13.69
CA ARG A 178 -13.41 -3.01 12.42
C ARG A 178 -12.15 -3.20 11.56
N ASN A 179 -12.10 -4.30 10.80
CA ASN A 179 -11.05 -4.52 9.82
C ASN A 179 -11.24 -3.64 8.58
N SER A 180 -10.14 -3.20 8.00
CA SER A 180 -10.07 -2.58 6.69
C SER A 180 -10.38 -3.62 5.61
N ASN A 181 -11.26 -3.30 4.68
CA ASN A 181 -11.56 -4.19 3.56
C ASN A 181 -10.35 -4.36 2.60
N PHE A 182 -9.35 -3.49 2.71
CA PHE A 182 -8.15 -3.54 1.85
C PHE A 182 -7.29 -4.78 2.14
N ASN A 183 -6.95 -5.02 3.40
CA ASN A 183 -6.00 -6.06 3.83
C ASN A 183 -6.51 -6.97 4.95
N ASP A 184 -7.77 -6.80 5.36
CA ASP A 184 -8.42 -7.54 6.46
C ASP A 184 -7.70 -7.39 7.83
N GLU A 185 -6.96 -6.30 8.02
CA GLU A 185 -6.41 -5.93 9.31
C GLU A 185 -7.26 -4.84 9.99
N PRO A 186 -7.23 -4.75 11.34
CA PRO A 186 -7.86 -3.64 12.05
C PRO A 186 -7.36 -2.28 11.53
N TYR A 187 -8.22 -1.26 11.60
CA TYR A 187 -7.80 0.10 11.29
C TYR A 187 -6.64 0.52 12.19
N LEU A 188 -5.69 1.26 11.61
CA LEU A 188 -4.50 1.75 12.32
C LEU A 188 -4.87 2.71 13.44
N ASP A 189 -4.16 2.60 14.55
CA ASP A 189 -4.13 3.56 15.66
C ASP A 189 -2.70 4.08 15.88
N ILE A 190 -2.58 5.28 16.44
CA ILE A 190 -1.32 5.79 16.96
C ILE A 190 -1.10 5.19 18.35
N TYR A 191 0.06 4.59 18.55
CA TYR A 191 0.54 4.06 19.83
C TYR A 191 1.73 4.87 20.33
N ARG A 192 1.88 4.89 21.65
CA ARG A 192 3.06 5.37 22.36
C ARG A 192 3.68 4.21 23.13
N ALA A 193 5.00 4.12 23.09
CA ALA A 193 5.79 3.19 23.89
C ALA A 193 6.96 3.91 24.53
N THR A 194 7.63 3.26 25.48
CA THR A 194 8.80 3.81 26.19
C THR A 194 10.08 3.20 25.62
N TYR A 195 11.04 4.05 25.25
CA TYR A 195 12.40 3.63 24.91
C TYR A 195 13.25 3.60 26.18
N ASN A 196 13.69 2.42 26.57
CA ASN A 196 14.41 2.17 27.81
C ASN A 196 15.92 2.40 27.65
N ALA A 197 16.62 2.69 28.75
CA ALA A 197 18.06 2.93 28.75
C ALA A 197 18.90 1.71 28.26
N ASN A 198 18.36 0.50 28.34
CA ASN A 198 18.98 -0.71 27.80
C ASN A 198 18.73 -0.95 26.31
N GLY A 199 18.05 -0.02 25.63
CA GLY A 199 17.74 -0.12 24.21
C GLY A 199 16.47 -0.90 23.85
N THR A 200 15.73 -1.43 24.85
CA THR A 200 14.44 -2.07 24.62
C THR A 200 13.31 -1.04 24.48
N ILE A 201 12.21 -1.43 23.87
CA ILE A 201 10.99 -0.63 23.80
C ILE A 201 9.87 -1.41 24.49
N SER A 202 9.11 -0.76 25.38
CA SER A 202 8.07 -1.42 26.18
C SER A 202 6.83 -0.55 26.36
N ASP A 203 5.77 -1.14 26.90
CA ASP A 203 4.56 -0.45 27.34
C ASP A 203 3.79 0.28 26.23
N ALA A 204 3.60 -0.41 25.09
CA ALA A 204 2.80 0.14 23.99
C ALA A 204 1.35 0.38 24.41
N VAL A 205 0.95 1.66 24.47
CA VAL A 205 -0.41 2.10 24.81
C VAL A 205 -0.98 2.96 23.70
N ALA A 206 -2.29 2.81 23.41
CA ALA A 206 -2.98 3.62 22.42
C ALA A 206 -3.04 5.10 22.85
N VAL A 207 -2.93 6.00 21.88
CA VAL A 207 -3.13 7.45 22.10
C VAL A 207 -4.62 7.76 21.84
N ASP A 208 -5.49 7.28 22.75
CA ASP A 208 -6.94 7.21 22.56
C ASP A 208 -7.62 8.53 22.21
N ASN A 209 -7.08 9.65 22.68
CA ASN A 209 -7.66 10.97 22.43
C ASN A 209 -7.35 11.54 21.03
N LEU A 210 -6.48 10.88 20.25
CA LEU A 210 -6.24 11.19 18.83
C LEU A 210 -6.81 10.12 17.89
N ASN A 211 -6.87 8.88 18.37
CA ASN A 211 -7.34 7.75 17.58
C ASN A 211 -8.83 7.83 17.33
N THR A 212 -9.21 7.58 16.08
CA THR A 212 -10.59 7.59 15.60
C THR A 212 -11.05 6.16 15.31
N ARG A 213 -12.23 5.99 14.76
CA ARG A 213 -12.68 4.68 14.26
C ARG A 213 -12.07 4.28 12.91
N TRP A 214 -11.28 5.15 12.29
CA TRP A 214 -10.64 4.98 10.99
C TRP A 214 -9.13 4.79 11.16
N HIS A 215 -8.39 4.82 10.04
CA HIS A 215 -6.93 4.81 10.09
C HIS A 215 -6.39 6.12 10.65
N ASP A 216 -5.51 6.02 11.64
CA ASP A 216 -4.78 7.13 12.24
C ASP A 216 -3.26 6.86 12.22
N GLY A 217 -2.47 7.88 11.89
CA GLY A 217 -1.02 7.79 11.73
C GLY A 217 -0.58 7.60 10.26
N PRO A 218 0.74 7.58 9.99
CA PRO A 218 1.83 7.81 10.94
C PRO A 218 1.91 9.26 11.43
N ALA A 219 2.76 9.48 12.44
CA ALA A 219 2.95 10.79 13.06
C ALA A 219 4.36 11.34 12.85
N SER A 220 4.52 12.67 13.00
CA SER A 220 5.79 13.37 13.14
C SER A 220 5.67 14.39 14.25
N ILE A 221 6.68 14.51 15.10
CA ILE A 221 6.64 15.31 16.32
C ILE A 221 7.77 16.32 16.29
N THR A 222 7.48 17.55 16.72
CA THR A 222 8.49 18.61 16.86
C THR A 222 9.54 18.22 17.88
N ASN A 223 10.75 18.75 17.73
CA ASN A 223 11.90 18.41 18.59
C ASN A 223 11.69 18.76 20.06
N ASP A 224 10.83 19.73 20.36
CA ASP A 224 10.40 20.08 21.72
C ASP A 224 9.34 19.12 22.33
N GLY A 225 8.84 18.18 21.53
CA GLY A 225 7.85 17.19 21.94
C GLY A 225 6.41 17.72 22.10
N ASN A 226 6.15 18.99 21.74
CA ASN A 226 4.90 19.67 22.08
C ASN A 226 3.88 19.73 20.93
N THR A 227 4.29 19.46 19.70
CA THR A 227 3.41 19.46 18.53
C THR A 227 3.54 18.16 17.75
N MET A 228 2.42 17.51 17.47
CA MET A 228 2.34 16.34 16.60
C MET A 228 1.59 16.67 15.31
N TYR A 229 2.14 16.23 14.20
CA TYR A 229 1.46 16.17 12.90
C TYR A 229 1.20 14.71 12.59
N TYR A 230 -0.01 14.34 12.20
CA TYR A 230 -0.36 12.94 11.93
C TYR A 230 -1.41 12.81 10.83
N GLY A 231 -1.44 11.64 10.19
CA GLY A 231 -2.45 11.30 9.20
C GLY A 231 -3.72 10.78 9.86
N SER A 232 -4.88 11.13 9.33
CA SER A 232 -6.16 10.49 9.65
C SER A 232 -7.12 10.60 8.46
N GLU A 233 -8.14 9.75 8.41
CA GLU A 233 -9.05 9.73 7.28
C GLU A 233 -10.06 10.91 7.31
N SER A 234 -10.33 11.48 6.13
CA SER A 234 -11.27 12.60 5.93
C SER A 234 -12.71 12.28 6.30
N PHE A 235 -13.03 11.00 6.53
CA PHE A 235 -14.33 10.59 7.06
C PHE A 235 -14.66 11.23 8.42
N ASN A 236 -13.65 11.62 9.22
CA ASN A 236 -13.84 12.34 10.47
C ASN A 236 -14.46 13.71 10.23
N GLU A 237 -14.08 14.37 9.14
CA GLU A 237 -14.65 15.65 8.70
C GLU A 237 -15.94 15.45 7.88
N LYS A 238 -16.44 14.21 7.75
CA LYS A 238 -17.57 13.82 6.89
C LYS A 238 -17.33 14.11 5.40
N GLU A 239 -16.07 14.23 5.00
CA GLU A 239 -15.64 14.46 3.65
C GLU A 239 -15.24 13.15 2.95
N PHE A 240 -15.85 12.90 1.80
CA PHE A 240 -15.60 11.72 0.97
C PHE A 240 -16.18 11.93 -0.43
N THR A 241 -15.62 11.22 -1.41
CA THR A 241 -16.20 11.10 -2.74
C THR A 241 -17.11 9.88 -2.82
N LYS A 242 -18.22 9.99 -3.56
CA LYS A 242 -19.11 8.86 -3.83
C LYS A 242 -18.88 8.35 -5.24
N ASP A 243 -18.47 7.11 -5.36
CA ASP A 243 -18.45 6.40 -6.62
C ASP A 243 -19.75 5.60 -6.75
N LYS A 244 -20.66 6.08 -7.60
CA LYS A 244 -21.95 5.43 -7.81
C LYS A 244 -21.82 4.08 -8.54
N ALA A 245 -20.87 3.96 -9.47
CA ALA A 245 -20.66 2.74 -10.22
C ALA A 245 -20.16 1.61 -9.32
N LYS A 246 -19.24 1.93 -8.41
CA LYS A 246 -18.70 0.99 -7.41
C LYS A 246 -19.60 0.84 -6.18
N ASN A 247 -20.63 1.67 -6.02
CA ASN A 247 -21.47 1.77 -4.82
C ASN A 247 -20.61 1.90 -3.54
N SER A 248 -19.63 2.81 -3.58
CA SER A 248 -18.65 2.99 -2.52
C SER A 248 -18.41 4.46 -2.20
N LYS A 249 -17.89 4.71 -1.00
CA LYS A 249 -17.40 6.01 -0.55
C LYS A 249 -15.88 5.91 -0.36
N PHE A 250 -15.16 6.87 -0.90
CA PHE A 250 -13.71 6.96 -0.77
C PHE A 250 -13.35 8.23 -0.02
N GLY A 251 -12.72 8.06 1.13
CA GLY A 251 -12.07 9.13 1.88
C GLY A 251 -10.70 9.46 1.28
N LYS A 252 -10.10 10.50 1.82
CA LYS A 252 -8.70 10.88 1.61
C LYS A 252 -7.98 10.81 2.93
N ILE A 253 -6.67 10.73 2.90
CA ILE A 253 -5.88 10.95 4.11
C ILE A 253 -5.63 12.44 4.24
N TYR A 254 -5.95 12.96 5.42
CA TYR A 254 -5.73 14.33 5.84
C TYR A 254 -4.64 14.41 6.87
N LEU A 255 -3.92 15.52 6.91
CA LEU A 255 -3.00 15.82 8.00
C LEU A 255 -3.68 16.67 9.08
N TYR A 256 -3.43 16.29 10.31
CA TYR A 256 -3.89 16.97 11.51
C TYR A 256 -2.70 17.50 12.31
N LYS A 257 -2.93 18.55 13.08
CA LYS A 257 -2.01 19.06 14.06
C LYS A 257 -2.64 18.93 15.45
N ALA A 258 -1.91 18.35 16.41
CA ALA A 258 -2.27 18.32 17.82
C ALA A 258 -1.18 18.98 18.66
N THR A 259 -1.53 19.48 19.83
CA THR A 259 -0.60 20.07 20.81
C THR A 259 -0.68 19.30 22.12
N LYS A 260 0.43 19.28 22.86
CA LYS A 260 0.50 18.62 24.17
C LYS A 260 -0.06 19.52 25.26
N GLU A 261 -0.94 18.99 26.11
CA GLU A 261 -1.44 19.62 27.32
C GLU A 261 -1.12 18.69 28.50
N GLY A 262 -0.10 19.05 29.29
CA GLY A 262 0.50 18.12 30.24
C GLY A 262 1.05 16.89 29.51
N ASP A 263 0.63 15.70 29.91
CA ASP A 263 1.06 14.43 29.31
C ASP A 263 0.12 13.92 28.18
N LYS A 264 -0.89 14.70 27.82
CA LYS A 264 -1.90 14.30 26.83
C LYS A 264 -1.84 15.15 25.58
N TRP A 265 -2.11 14.53 24.44
CA TRP A 265 -2.34 15.23 23.19
C TRP A 265 -3.74 15.83 23.18
N ALA A 266 -3.88 17.07 22.73
CA ALA A 266 -5.12 17.82 22.70
C ALA A 266 -5.20 18.73 21.48
N ASN A 267 -6.29 19.48 21.34
CA ASN A 267 -6.48 20.51 20.32
C ASN A 267 -6.20 20.02 18.88
N SER A 268 -6.54 18.77 18.59
CA SER A 268 -6.39 18.23 17.24
C SER A 268 -7.26 18.98 16.25
N LYS A 269 -6.64 19.46 15.16
CA LYS A 269 -7.31 20.19 14.08
C LYS A 269 -6.76 19.77 12.72
N PRO A 270 -7.61 19.63 11.69
CA PRO A 270 -7.16 19.41 10.32
C PRO A 270 -6.35 20.59 9.81
N LEU A 271 -5.32 20.33 9.00
CA LEU A 271 -4.52 21.39 8.38
C LEU A 271 -5.29 22.05 7.22
N PRO A 272 -5.09 23.36 6.98
CA PRO A 272 -5.93 24.15 6.07
C PRO A 272 -5.77 23.78 4.59
N PHE A 273 -4.73 23.05 4.21
CA PHE A 273 -4.49 22.60 2.85
C PHE A 273 -5.04 21.19 2.56
N ASN A 274 -5.69 20.54 3.53
CA ASN A 274 -6.43 19.31 3.26
C ASN A 274 -7.57 19.55 2.28
N ASN A 275 -7.84 18.57 1.41
CA ASN A 275 -8.88 18.70 0.39
C ASN A 275 -9.44 17.32 0.00
N LYS A 276 -10.74 17.24 -0.24
CA LYS A 276 -11.43 16.01 -0.64
C LYS A 276 -11.01 15.45 -2.01
N GLU A 277 -10.27 16.21 -2.82
CA GLU A 277 -9.83 15.78 -4.16
C GLU A 277 -8.48 15.05 -4.15
N TYR A 278 -7.65 15.26 -3.12
CA TYR A 278 -6.32 14.66 -3.03
C TYR A 278 -5.98 14.20 -1.61
N ASP A 279 -5.01 13.31 -1.55
CA ASP A 279 -4.43 12.84 -0.29
C ASP A 279 -3.29 13.75 0.16
N VAL A 280 -3.16 13.94 1.47
CA VAL A 280 -2.02 14.57 2.13
C VAL A 280 -1.59 13.66 3.27
N ARG A 281 -0.39 13.06 3.19
CA ARG A 281 0.01 11.99 4.09
C ARG A 281 1.51 12.01 4.43
N ASN A 282 1.93 11.16 5.36
CA ASN A 282 3.32 10.94 5.74
C ASN A 282 4.03 12.25 6.14
N PRO A 283 3.58 12.92 7.22
CA PRO A 283 4.18 14.17 7.64
C PRO A 283 5.62 13.97 8.15
N SER A 284 6.48 14.96 7.90
CA SER A 284 7.83 15.02 8.45
C SER A 284 8.15 16.48 8.78
N ILE A 285 8.21 16.81 10.07
CA ILE A 285 8.56 18.15 10.52
C ILE A 285 10.07 18.31 10.60
N SER A 286 10.60 19.43 10.12
CA SER A 286 12.01 19.77 10.24
C SER A 286 12.44 19.91 11.72
N LYS A 287 13.73 19.68 11.98
CA LYS A 287 14.29 19.73 13.34
C LYS A 287 14.07 21.09 14.04
N ASP A 288 14.03 22.18 13.27
CA ASP A 288 13.75 23.53 13.79
C ASP A 288 12.25 23.83 13.96
N GLY A 289 11.37 22.88 13.61
CA GLY A 289 9.91 22.98 13.74
C GLY A 289 9.23 23.94 12.75
N LYS A 290 9.95 24.47 11.74
CA LYS A 290 9.44 25.53 10.86
C LYS A 290 8.92 25.04 9.52
N THR A 291 9.38 23.87 9.05
CA THR A 291 9.01 23.33 7.73
C THR A 291 8.41 21.94 7.86
N LEU A 292 7.18 21.81 7.39
CA LEU A 292 6.49 20.51 7.32
C LEU A 292 6.60 19.95 5.89
N TYR A 293 7.25 18.81 5.76
CA TYR A 293 7.27 18.01 4.52
C TYR A 293 6.16 16.97 4.58
N PHE A 294 5.58 16.67 3.44
CA PHE A 294 4.55 15.63 3.32
C PHE A 294 4.47 15.10 1.88
N SER A 295 3.85 13.95 1.69
CA SER A 295 3.53 13.42 0.37
C SER A 295 2.08 13.75 -0.01
N SER A 296 1.86 14.07 -1.29
CA SER A 296 0.54 14.38 -1.81
C SER A 296 0.46 14.06 -3.31
N ASN A 297 -0.75 13.77 -3.78
CA ASN A 297 -1.11 13.72 -5.19
C ASN A 297 -1.91 14.96 -5.63
N MET A 298 -1.73 16.08 -4.92
CA MET A 298 -2.28 17.37 -5.36
C MET A 298 -1.68 17.79 -6.71
N PRO A 299 -2.44 18.49 -7.57
CA PRO A 299 -1.97 19.00 -8.86
C PRO A 299 -0.77 19.90 -8.75
#